data_ed8b30d3aebc0a2b66dab41040fc8ac7
#
_entry.id   ed8b30d3aebc0a2b66dab41040fc8ac7
#
_cell.length_a   1.000
_cell.length_b   1.000
_cell.length_c   1.000
_cell.angle_alpha   90.00
_cell.angle_beta   90.00
_cell.angle_gamma   90.00
#
_symmetry.space_group_name_H-M   'P 1'
#
loop_
_entity.id
_entity.type
_entity.pdbx_description
1 polymer ?
#
loop_
_entity_poly.entity_id
_entity_poly.type
_entity_poly.pdbx_seq_one_letter_code
_entity_poly.pdbx_strand_id
1 'polypeptide(L)'
;MNRKIEKQIRKKGKKKRFYLSIFAFIMLLFVPVFVYASEMKSDGKTTQVIEEENKTVRVGYFPYSNFQEGSYGEHKQGAGYEYLQKISYITGWKYEYVYGSFKECLDMLADGKIDILGSVSYTPERAESIDFSTYAEGTEKYWIYTREDHTDLTDGDLKQMNGCRIGVADGSYQKDLLEKWLDSNQIHAEVVACKGYDEMIEKLDADELDALVLPVLSVNSDFIAIANIGASDCYFGVSKSRPDLLKELNSALEEINNTETDYSSKLYARYEGKAVINYALNKEEKQWLDAHENTIRVGYLKDNLPFCGEENGKLTGILGTVLDTVQEKYEITIKVVPCSTGVQMNEALQSGEINIAGPIIQDFYIQEQFQVVLTDAIFDITPVVIYKGKEYSSCLSTIAVTETSLYSELMVSLLFPDCNVSFISTPVEHGTALIVILYFS
;
A
#
# COMPACT_ATOMS: atom_id res chain seq x y z
N MET A 1 -2.66 62.56 4.12
CA MET A 1 -1.77 61.35 4.00
C MET A 1 -1.39 60.73 5.34
N ASN A 2 -1.47 61.43 6.48
CA ASN A 2 -1.01 60.93 7.80
C ASN A 2 -1.94 60.00 8.58
N ARG A 3 -3.28 60.00 8.34
CA ARG A 3 -4.20 59.12 9.11
C ARG A 3 -4.20 57.64 8.71
N LYS A 4 -3.76 57.31 7.50
CA LYS A 4 -3.68 55.90 7.04
C LYS A 4 -2.43 55.17 7.58
N ILE A 5 -1.34 55.91 7.76
CA ILE A 5 -0.06 55.38 8.26
C ILE A 5 -0.16 55.07 9.77
N GLU A 6 -0.78 55.97 10.53
CA GLU A 6 -1.02 55.71 11.98
C GLU A 6 -1.93 54.50 12.25
N LYS A 7 -2.95 54.23 11.41
CA LYS A 7 -3.79 53.04 11.54
C LYS A 7 -3.05 51.73 11.22
N GLN A 8 -2.09 51.76 10.30
CA GLN A 8 -1.26 50.57 9.99
C GLN A 8 -0.25 50.26 11.11
N ILE A 9 0.33 51.30 11.72
CA ILE A 9 1.30 51.13 12.83
C ILE A 9 0.58 50.57 14.08
N ARG A 10 -0.64 51.10 14.37
CA ARG A 10 -1.46 50.56 15.49
C ARG A 10 -1.93 49.12 15.27
N LYS A 11 -2.20 48.70 14.03
CA LYS A 11 -2.56 47.29 13.71
C LYS A 11 -1.37 46.34 13.86
N LYS A 12 -0.15 46.77 13.47
CA LYS A 12 1.09 45.94 13.64
C LYS A 12 1.46 45.79 15.12
N GLY A 13 1.29 46.87 15.92
CA GLY A 13 1.56 46.81 17.37
C GLY A 13 0.60 45.94 18.15
N LYS A 14 -0.70 45.87 17.75
CA LYS A 14 -1.68 44.96 18.37
C LYS A 14 -1.46 43.51 18.03
N LYS A 15 -1.02 43.15 16.80
CA LYS A 15 -0.65 41.79 16.42
C LYS A 15 0.61 41.32 17.19
N LYS A 16 1.63 42.17 17.33
CA LYS A 16 2.85 41.80 18.05
C LYS A 16 2.60 41.56 19.55
N ARG A 17 1.72 42.32 20.17
CA ARG A 17 1.28 42.12 21.58
C ARG A 17 0.43 40.87 21.74
N PHE A 18 -0.40 40.50 20.75
CA PHE A 18 -1.19 39.28 20.79
C PHE A 18 -0.34 38.02 20.68
N TYR A 19 0.67 38.00 19.84
CA TYR A 19 1.61 36.87 19.75
C TYR A 19 2.55 36.75 20.98
N LEU A 20 2.94 37.88 21.61
CA LEU A 20 3.70 37.84 22.85
C LEU A 20 2.89 37.30 24.04
N SER A 21 1.59 37.58 24.10
CA SER A 21 0.71 37.04 25.16
C SER A 21 0.40 35.56 24.97
N ILE A 22 0.30 35.06 23.71
CA ILE A 22 0.15 33.62 23.44
C ILE A 22 1.44 32.86 23.78
N PHE A 23 2.60 33.41 23.46
CA PHE A 23 3.89 32.80 23.80
C PHE A 23 4.14 32.75 25.32
N ALA A 24 3.74 33.79 26.06
CA ALA A 24 3.78 33.83 27.51
C ALA A 24 2.80 32.85 28.15
N PHE A 25 1.62 32.62 27.54
CA PHE A 25 0.62 31.67 28.04
C PHE A 25 1.03 30.22 27.80
N ILE A 26 1.69 29.92 26.68
CA ILE A 26 2.27 28.60 26.40
C ILE A 26 3.44 28.29 27.33
N MET A 27 4.28 29.27 27.65
CA MET A 27 5.36 29.11 28.63
C MET A 27 4.84 28.86 30.06
N LEU A 28 3.70 29.45 30.44
CA LEU A 28 3.08 29.25 31.75
C LEU A 28 2.41 27.87 31.89
N LEU A 29 2.06 27.19 30.79
CA LEU A 29 1.52 25.84 30.82
C LEU A 29 2.59 24.75 30.94
N PHE A 30 3.85 25.06 30.62
CA PHE A 30 4.97 24.10 30.73
C PHE A 30 5.73 24.19 32.08
N VAL A 31 5.56 25.27 32.84
CA VAL A 31 6.25 25.45 34.14
C VAL A 31 5.76 24.45 35.23
N PRO A 32 4.48 24.05 35.34
CA PRO A 32 4.07 23.10 36.37
C PRO A 32 4.52 21.67 36.12
N VAL A 33 4.83 21.28 34.87
CA VAL A 33 5.30 19.91 34.58
C VAL A 33 6.74 19.70 35.01
N PHE A 34 7.59 20.73 34.92
CA PHE A 34 8.98 20.65 35.39
C PHE A 34 9.13 20.74 36.92
N VAL A 35 8.21 21.41 37.62
CA VAL A 35 8.24 21.51 39.08
C VAL A 35 7.71 20.23 39.73
N TYR A 36 6.79 19.50 39.10
CA TYR A 36 6.29 18.21 39.62
C TYR A 36 7.32 17.08 39.49
N ALA A 37 8.27 17.18 38.57
CA ALA A 37 9.34 16.17 38.44
C ALA A 37 10.48 16.32 39.45
N SER A 38 10.57 17.45 40.17
CA SER A 38 11.65 17.72 41.13
C SER A 38 11.34 17.43 42.61
N GLU A 39 10.10 17.07 42.96
CA GLU A 39 9.68 16.80 44.36
C GLU A 39 9.41 15.34 44.71
N MET A 40 9.69 14.37 43.82
CA MET A 40 9.74 12.97 44.26
C MET A 40 11.10 12.67 44.90
N LYS A 41 11.25 13.06 46.14
CA LYS A 41 12.34 12.59 47.01
C LYS A 41 12.09 11.14 47.43
N SER A 42 12.90 10.23 46.90
CA SER A 42 13.69 9.22 47.58
C SER A 42 13.08 8.59 48.84
N ASP A 43 12.39 7.46 48.67
CA ASP A 43 12.49 6.36 49.63
C ASP A 43 13.46 5.33 49.07
N GLY A 44 14.50 5.05 49.88
CA GLY A 44 15.69 4.32 49.47
C GLY A 44 15.45 2.85 49.11
N LYS A 45 15.03 2.60 47.88
CA LYS A 45 15.37 1.39 47.13
C LYS A 45 16.05 1.85 45.86
N THR A 46 17.36 1.63 45.78
CA THR A 46 18.15 1.74 44.58
C THR A 46 17.55 0.82 43.53
N THR A 47 16.56 1.34 42.78
CA THR A 47 16.26 0.78 41.49
C THR A 47 17.49 1.11 40.65
N GLN A 48 18.36 0.13 40.45
CA GLN A 48 19.32 0.21 39.35
C GLN A 48 18.47 0.46 38.11
N VAL A 49 18.49 1.70 37.61
CA VAL A 49 18.20 1.99 36.23
C VAL A 49 19.31 1.22 35.49
N ILE A 50 19.01 0.04 35.03
CA ILE A 50 19.79 -0.63 34.01
C ILE A 50 19.69 0.37 32.87
N GLU A 51 20.71 1.19 32.63
CA GLU A 51 20.95 1.78 31.34
C GLU A 51 21.08 0.57 30.40
N GLU A 52 19.99 0.16 29.77
CA GLU A 52 20.07 -0.71 28.61
C GLU A 52 20.96 0.03 27.62
N GLU A 53 22.20 -0.43 27.50
CA GLU A 53 23.16 0.06 26.53
C GLU A 53 22.49 -0.10 25.15
N ASN A 54 21.99 1.03 24.61
CA ASN A 54 21.30 1.04 23.33
C ASN A 54 22.20 0.38 22.29
N LYS A 55 21.86 -0.84 21.86
CA LYS A 55 22.63 -1.64 20.92
C LYS A 55 22.67 -0.93 19.58
N THR A 56 23.84 -0.65 19.04
CA THR A 56 24.01 -0.12 17.69
C THR A 56 24.03 -1.26 16.69
N VAL A 57 23.16 -1.17 15.66
CA VAL A 57 23.00 -2.18 14.62
C VAL A 57 23.34 -1.54 13.26
N ARG A 58 24.28 -2.14 12.53
CA ARG A 58 24.70 -1.68 11.21
C ARG A 58 23.71 -2.25 10.18
N VAL A 59 23.01 -1.36 9.48
CA VAL A 59 21.97 -1.70 8.50
C VAL A 59 22.43 -1.34 7.10
N GLY A 60 22.38 -2.31 6.18
CA GLY A 60 22.60 -2.05 4.76
C GLY A 60 21.50 -1.15 4.21
N TYR A 61 21.89 -0.09 3.51
CA TYR A 61 20.98 0.91 2.98
C TYR A 61 21.31 1.15 1.50
N PHE A 62 20.44 0.70 0.61
CA PHE A 62 20.59 0.81 -0.83
C PHE A 62 19.46 1.67 -1.42
N PRO A 63 19.74 2.48 -2.45
CA PRO A 63 18.71 3.30 -3.09
C PRO A 63 17.59 2.44 -3.67
N TYR A 64 16.37 2.63 -3.16
CA TYR A 64 15.21 1.89 -3.57
C TYR A 64 13.95 2.74 -3.30
N SER A 65 13.32 3.24 -4.37
CA SER A 65 12.15 4.11 -4.30
C SER A 65 11.02 3.49 -3.47
N ASN A 66 10.36 4.31 -2.66
CA ASN A 66 9.28 3.90 -1.75
C ASN A 66 9.68 2.86 -0.67
N PHE A 67 10.89 2.28 -0.74
CA PHE A 67 11.37 1.31 0.25
C PHE A 67 12.46 1.88 1.16
N GLN A 68 13.58 2.34 0.59
CA GLN A 68 14.69 2.98 1.30
C GLN A 68 15.15 4.21 0.53
N GLU A 69 14.62 5.37 0.89
CA GLU A 69 14.95 6.65 0.27
C GLU A 69 15.75 7.55 1.21
N GLY A 70 16.49 8.48 0.63
CA GLY A 70 17.34 9.43 1.34
C GLY A 70 18.78 8.95 1.51
N SER A 71 19.71 9.69 0.92
CA SER A 71 21.15 9.48 1.02
C SER A 71 21.71 9.87 2.39
N TYR A 72 23.03 9.82 2.54
CA TYR A 72 23.70 10.25 3.77
C TYR A 72 23.38 11.70 4.11
N GLY A 73 22.86 11.93 5.33
CA GLY A 73 22.50 13.26 5.82
C GLY A 73 21.13 13.77 5.32
N GLU A 74 20.46 13.07 4.43
CA GLU A 74 19.12 13.41 3.96
C GLU A 74 18.04 12.78 4.84
N HIS A 75 16.82 13.29 4.68
CA HIS A 75 15.63 12.70 5.32
C HIS A 75 15.37 11.31 4.73
N LYS A 76 15.21 10.33 5.60
CA LYS A 76 14.93 8.95 5.22
C LYS A 76 13.43 8.66 5.26
N GLN A 77 12.96 7.89 4.29
CA GLN A 77 11.58 7.43 4.21
C GLN A 77 11.49 6.10 3.44
N GLY A 78 10.28 5.54 3.36
CA GLY A 78 9.99 4.33 2.63
C GLY A 78 9.56 3.17 3.53
N ALA A 79 8.97 2.13 2.94
CA ALA A 79 8.40 1.00 3.68
C ALA A 79 9.44 0.29 4.56
N GLY A 80 10.62 -0.01 4.00
CA GLY A 80 11.71 -0.65 4.74
C GLY A 80 12.26 0.23 5.87
N TYR A 81 12.37 1.56 5.62
CA TYR A 81 12.76 2.49 6.66
C TYR A 81 11.74 2.54 7.80
N GLU A 82 10.44 2.65 7.51
CA GLU A 82 9.39 2.67 8.53
C GLU A 82 9.34 1.36 9.31
N TYR A 83 9.54 0.22 8.65
CA TYR A 83 9.58 -1.07 9.33
C TYR A 83 10.77 -1.16 10.31
N LEU A 84 11.95 -0.71 9.89
CA LEU A 84 13.11 -0.60 10.78
C LEU A 84 12.82 0.30 11.98
N GLN A 85 12.15 1.45 11.79
CA GLN A 85 11.77 2.32 12.91
C GLN A 85 10.81 1.63 13.87
N LYS A 86 9.86 0.83 13.36
CA LYS A 86 8.95 0.03 14.20
C LYS A 86 9.72 -1.01 15.03
N ILE A 87 10.68 -1.69 14.42
CA ILE A 87 11.57 -2.65 15.11
C ILE A 87 12.41 -1.93 16.16
N SER A 88 13.01 -0.77 15.83
CA SER A 88 13.78 0.06 16.76
C SER A 88 12.97 0.48 17.98
N TYR A 89 11.70 0.83 17.79
CA TYR A 89 10.80 1.19 18.90
C TYR A 89 10.61 0.05 19.91
N ILE A 90 10.57 -1.19 19.44
CA ILE A 90 10.40 -2.38 20.30
C ILE A 90 11.72 -2.81 20.93
N THR A 91 12.79 -2.84 20.14
CA THR A 91 14.09 -3.40 20.56
C THR A 91 14.99 -2.38 21.26
N GLY A 92 14.73 -1.08 21.12
CA GLY A 92 15.64 -0.02 21.57
C GLY A 92 16.91 0.11 20.70
N TRP A 93 16.98 -0.56 19.55
CA TRP A 93 18.16 -0.49 18.68
C TRP A 93 18.37 0.91 18.09
N LYS A 94 19.64 1.29 17.94
CA LYS A 94 20.06 2.47 17.17
C LYS A 94 20.70 1.99 15.88
N TYR A 95 20.29 2.57 14.75
CA TYR A 95 20.81 2.18 13.44
C TYR A 95 21.98 3.04 13.00
N GLU A 96 23.01 2.37 12.50
CA GLU A 96 24.06 2.93 11.68
C GLU A 96 23.84 2.45 10.24
N TYR A 97 23.49 3.37 9.32
CA TYR A 97 23.23 3.02 7.94
C TYR A 97 24.51 2.98 7.13
N VAL A 98 24.77 1.85 6.48
CA VAL A 98 25.91 1.59 5.60
C VAL A 98 25.42 1.53 4.16
N TYR A 99 25.87 2.48 3.35
CA TYR A 99 25.34 2.66 1.99
C TYR A 99 26.11 1.82 0.96
N GLY A 100 25.39 1.30 -0.03
CA GLY A 100 25.91 0.54 -1.17
C GLY A 100 24.82 0.18 -2.15
N SER A 101 25.15 -0.50 -3.24
CA SER A 101 24.17 -1.21 -4.05
C SER A 101 23.58 -2.40 -3.28
N PHE A 102 22.48 -2.98 -3.75
CA PHE A 102 21.89 -4.17 -3.10
C PHE A 102 22.92 -5.30 -2.98
N LYS A 103 23.65 -5.59 -4.06
CA LYS A 103 24.69 -6.62 -4.07
C LYS A 103 25.82 -6.32 -3.10
N GLU A 104 26.33 -5.08 -3.08
CA GLU A 104 27.37 -4.68 -2.12
C GLU A 104 26.90 -4.84 -0.67
N CYS A 105 25.64 -4.49 -0.38
CA CYS A 105 25.05 -4.69 0.95
C CYS A 105 24.91 -6.19 1.28
N LEU A 106 24.52 -7.02 0.31
CA LEU A 106 24.42 -8.47 0.51
C LEU A 106 25.80 -9.10 0.78
N ASP A 107 26.83 -8.69 0.04
CA ASP A 107 28.21 -9.13 0.25
C ASP A 107 28.73 -8.67 1.64
N MET A 108 28.45 -7.41 2.02
CA MET A 108 28.81 -6.89 3.34
C MET A 108 28.08 -7.62 4.48
N LEU A 109 26.84 -8.07 4.27
CA LEU A 109 26.09 -8.86 5.24
C LEU A 109 26.74 -10.23 5.45
N ALA A 110 27.06 -10.93 4.36
CA ALA A 110 27.74 -12.22 4.40
C ALA A 110 29.12 -12.12 5.08
N ASP A 111 29.87 -11.04 4.83
CA ASP A 111 31.17 -10.75 5.44
C ASP A 111 31.06 -10.28 6.91
N GLY A 112 29.86 -10.02 7.45
CA GLY A 112 29.67 -9.46 8.80
C GLY A 112 30.08 -8.00 8.95
N LYS A 113 30.22 -7.26 7.84
CA LYS A 113 30.49 -5.82 7.82
C LYS A 113 29.26 -5.00 8.14
N ILE A 114 28.06 -5.50 7.81
CA ILE A 114 26.77 -5.03 8.30
C ILE A 114 26.06 -6.16 9.06
N ASP A 115 25.08 -5.81 9.86
CA ASP A 115 24.40 -6.73 10.75
C ASP A 115 23.05 -7.19 10.19
N ILE A 116 22.32 -6.27 9.53
CA ILE A 116 20.97 -6.51 8.98
C ILE A 116 20.85 -5.88 7.59
N LEU A 117 20.09 -6.55 6.72
CA LEU A 117 19.67 -6.06 5.41
C LEU A 117 18.20 -6.41 5.18
N GLY A 118 17.36 -5.42 4.79
CA GLY A 118 15.97 -5.65 4.39
C GLY A 118 15.83 -6.07 2.92
N SER A 119 14.63 -6.45 2.53
CA SER A 119 14.25 -6.84 1.15
C SER A 119 15.08 -8.00 0.57
N VAL A 120 15.42 -9.00 1.40
CA VAL A 120 16.21 -10.15 0.95
C VAL A 120 15.29 -11.34 0.68
N SER A 121 15.09 -11.68 -0.60
CA SER A 121 14.41 -12.94 -0.97
C SER A 121 15.22 -14.14 -0.49
N TYR A 122 14.53 -15.13 0.07
CA TYR A 122 15.17 -16.36 0.49
C TYR A 122 15.62 -17.19 -0.71
N THR A 123 16.88 -17.62 -0.70
CA THR A 123 17.38 -18.70 -1.54
C THR A 123 18.27 -19.65 -0.71
N PRO A 124 18.36 -20.96 -1.08
CA PRO A 124 19.25 -21.89 -0.38
C PRO A 124 20.71 -21.42 -0.37
N GLU A 125 21.20 -20.83 -1.47
CA GLU A 125 22.57 -20.35 -1.61
C GLU A 125 22.84 -19.18 -0.65
N ARG A 126 21.89 -18.25 -0.52
CA ARG A 126 22.02 -17.15 0.46
C ARG A 126 22.01 -17.66 1.89
N ALA A 127 21.17 -18.67 2.18
CA ALA A 127 21.09 -19.27 3.52
C ALA A 127 22.39 -19.97 3.96
N GLU A 128 23.32 -20.27 3.05
CA GLU A 128 24.66 -20.76 3.41
C GLU A 128 25.50 -19.67 4.10
N SER A 129 25.31 -18.38 3.75
CA SER A 129 26.14 -17.26 4.21
C SER A 129 25.45 -16.30 5.18
N ILE A 130 24.13 -16.21 5.16
CA ILE A 130 23.32 -15.33 6.02
C ILE A 130 22.18 -16.09 6.68
N ASP A 131 21.65 -15.56 7.76
CA ASP A 131 20.42 -16.02 8.39
C ASP A 131 19.24 -15.15 7.98
N PHE A 132 18.02 -15.65 8.07
CA PHE A 132 16.79 -14.97 7.71
C PHE A 132 15.84 -14.82 8.89
N SER A 133 15.10 -13.73 8.93
CA SER A 133 14.00 -13.57 9.90
C SER A 133 12.94 -14.67 9.72
N THR A 134 12.25 -15.02 10.80
CA THR A 134 11.18 -16.03 10.79
C THR A 134 9.95 -15.56 10.00
N TYR A 135 9.63 -14.26 10.11
CA TYR A 135 8.52 -13.65 9.39
C TYR A 135 9.04 -12.85 8.20
N ALA A 136 8.30 -12.90 7.11
CA ALA A 136 8.59 -12.06 5.95
C ALA A 136 8.47 -10.57 6.32
N GLU A 137 9.37 -9.76 5.79
CA GLU A 137 9.28 -8.30 5.82
C GLU A 137 8.12 -7.81 4.96
N GLY A 138 7.91 -8.47 3.81
CA GLY A 138 6.84 -8.19 2.88
C GLY A 138 6.89 -9.11 1.68
N THR A 139 5.98 -8.90 0.75
CA THR A 139 5.95 -9.60 -0.55
C THR A 139 6.12 -8.57 -1.66
N GLU A 140 7.14 -8.73 -2.47
CA GLU A 140 7.38 -7.89 -3.63
C GLU A 140 6.85 -8.55 -4.90
N LYS A 141 6.12 -7.78 -5.73
CA LYS A 141 5.63 -8.19 -7.04
C LYS A 141 6.51 -7.57 -8.11
N TYR A 142 6.92 -8.34 -9.09
CA TYR A 142 7.86 -7.92 -10.14
C TYR A 142 7.21 -7.92 -11.50
N TRP A 143 7.47 -6.83 -12.23
CA TRP A 143 6.99 -6.65 -13.59
C TRP A 143 8.12 -6.28 -14.52
N ILE A 144 7.95 -6.60 -15.80
CA ILE A 144 8.76 -6.06 -16.89
C ILE A 144 8.14 -4.73 -17.29
N TYR A 145 8.99 -3.71 -17.38
CA TYR A 145 8.61 -2.35 -17.76
C TYR A 145 9.44 -1.88 -18.95
N THR A 146 8.84 -1.01 -19.76
CA THR A 146 9.52 -0.30 -20.85
C THR A 146 9.10 1.16 -20.87
N ARG A 147 9.70 1.98 -21.75
CA ARG A 147 9.26 3.34 -21.98
C ARG A 147 7.99 3.37 -22.84
N GLU A 148 7.19 4.41 -22.70
CA GLU A 148 5.96 4.62 -23.45
C GLU A 148 6.19 4.69 -24.97
N ASP A 149 7.32 5.23 -25.40
CA ASP A 149 7.70 5.37 -26.83
C ASP A 149 8.17 4.05 -27.47
N HIS A 150 8.35 2.99 -26.70
CA HIS A 150 8.71 1.66 -27.22
C HIS A 150 7.47 0.90 -27.68
N THR A 151 6.89 1.34 -28.81
CA THR A 151 5.57 0.91 -29.28
C THR A 151 5.46 -0.59 -29.58
N ASP A 152 6.56 -1.23 -30.03
CA ASP A 152 6.56 -2.67 -30.32
C ASP A 152 6.32 -3.50 -29.05
N LEU A 153 6.93 -3.13 -27.91
CA LEU A 153 6.75 -3.84 -26.65
C LEU A 153 5.42 -3.53 -25.97
N THR A 154 4.83 -2.37 -26.23
CA THR A 154 3.56 -1.96 -25.65
C THR A 154 2.34 -2.39 -26.48
N ASP A 155 2.54 -3.08 -27.63
CA ASP A 155 1.43 -3.55 -28.48
C ASP A 155 0.65 -4.74 -27.87
N GLY A 156 1.20 -5.37 -26.82
CA GLY A 156 0.59 -6.48 -26.08
C GLY A 156 0.97 -7.87 -26.60
N ASP A 157 1.79 -8.00 -27.64
CA ASP A 157 2.32 -9.30 -28.08
C ASP A 157 3.66 -9.61 -27.41
N LEU A 158 3.64 -10.47 -26.38
CA LEU A 158 4.85 -10.85 -25.65
C LEU A 158 5.97 -11.42 -26.53
N LYS A 159 5.66 -11.90 -27.74
CA LYS A 159 6.67 -12.37 -28.69
C LYS A 159 7.58 -11.27 -29.22
N GLN A 160 7.15 -10.01 -29.14
CA GLN A 160 7.98 -8.86 -29.47
C GLN A 160 9.19 -8.72 -28.54
N MET A 161 9.16 -9.39 -27.38
CA MET A 161 10.29 -9.41 -26.47
C MET A 161 11.44 -10.34 -26.91
N ASN A 162 11.26 -11.12 -28.02
CA ASN A 162 12.36 -11.92 -28.55
C ASN A 162 13.49 -11.03 -29.08
N GLY A 163 14.69 -11.27 -28.59
CA GLY A 163 15.88 -10.48 -28.92
C GLY A 163 16.06 -9.20 -28.12
N CYS A 164 15.12 -8.87 -27.22
CA CYS A 164 15.24 -7.71 -26.34
C CYS A 164 16.30 -7.93 -25.26
N ARG A 165 16.88 -6.82 -24.80
CA ARG A 165 17.82 -6.74 -23.67
C ARG A 165 17.03 -6.24 -22.47
N ILE A 166 16.90 -7.09 -21.45
CA ILE A 166 16.09 -6.82 -20.26
C ILE A 166 17.02 -6.65 -19.04
N GLY A 167 17.01 -5.45 -18.46
CA GLY A 167 17.81 -5.09 -17.30
C GLY A 167 17.24 -5.67 -15.99
N VAL A 168 18.11 -6.20 -15.14
CA VAL A 168 17.81 -6.63 -13.77
C VAL A 168 18.88 -6.12 -12.82
N ALA A 169 18.53 -5.90 -11.56
CA ALA A 169 19.53 -5.54 -10.55
C ALA A 169 20.45 -6.71 -10.26
N ASP A 170 21.78 -6.47 -10.27
CA ASP A 170 22.78 -7.50 -9.98
C ASP A 170 22.62 -8.05 -8.57
N GLY A 171 22.75 -9.36 -8.44
CA GLY A 171 22.59 -10.09 -7.18
C GLY A 171 21.14 -10.19 -6.69
N SER A 172 20.16 -9.66 -7.41
CA SER A 172 18.73 -9.76 -7.04
C SER A 172 18.12 -11.10 -7.47
N TYR A 173 17.03 -11.50 -6.79
CA TYR A 173 16.23 -12.67 -7.17
C TYR A 173 15.40 -12.45 -8.45
N GLN A 174 15.30 -11.20 -8.90
CA GLN A 174 14.58 -10.80 -10.11
C GLN A 174 15.10 -11.52 -11.36
N LYS A 175 16.42 -11.75 -11.41
CA LYS A 175 17.05 -12.50 -12.51
C LYS A 175 16.48 -13.90 -12.64
N ASP A 176 16.43 -14.65 -11.52
CA ASP A 176 15.93 -16.02 -11.53
C ASP A 176 14.45 -16.10 -11.89
N LEU A 177 13.65 -15.13 -11.42
CA LEU A 177 12.24 -15.02 -11.79
C LEU A 177 12.06 -14.70 -13.26
N LEU A 178 12.83 -13.76 -13.80
CA LEU A 178 12.78 -13.39 -15.22
C LEU A 178 13.17 -14.56 -16.11
N GLU A 179 14.28 -15.22 -15.82
CA GLU A 179 14.75 -16.38 -16.61
C GLU A 179 13.70 -17.49 -16.65
N LYS A 180 13.10 -17.85 -15.50
CA LYS A 180 12.01 -18.83 -15.43
C LYS A 180 10.78 -18.41 -16.21
N TRP A 181 10.43 -17.11 -16.13
CA TRP A 181 9.27 -16.56 -16.85
C TRP A 181 9.50 -16.57 -18.36
N LEU A 182 10.68 -16.17 -18.83
CA LEU A 182 11.08 -16.21 -20.24
C LEU A 182 11.01 -17.63 -20.82
N ASP A 183 11.58 -18.59 -20.09
CA ASP A 183 11.54 -20.03 -20.49
C ASP A 183 10.10 -20.54 -20.58
N SER A 184 9.27 -20.23 -19.59
CA SER A 184 7.87 -20.67 -19.54
C SER A 184 7.02 -20.09 -20.67
N ASN A 185 7.35 -18.90 -21.16
CA ASN A 185 6.67 -18.22 -22.26
C ASN A 185 7.36 -18.45 -23.63
N GLN A 186 8.45 -19.22 -23.67
CA GLN A 186 9.25 -19.49 -24.87
C GLN A 186 9.75 -18.20 -25.55
N ILE A 187 10.20 -17.23 -24.73
CA ILE A 187 10.75 -15.95 -25.16
C ILE A 187 12.28 -16.01 -25.00
N HIS A 188 12.99 -15.59 -26.05
CA HIS A 188 14.45 -15.54 -26.07
C HIS A 188 14.89 -14.07 -25.98
N ALA A 189 15.17 -13.61 -24.76
CA ALA A 189 15.67 -12.27 -24.47
C ALA A 189 17.02 -12.35 -23.76
N GLU A 190 17.84 -11.32 -23.88
CA GLU A 190 19.10 -11.18 -23.15
C GLU A 190 18.84 -10.56 -21.78
N VAL A 191 19.24 -11.25 -20.71
CA VAL A 191 19.13 -10.72 -19.34
C VAL A 191 20.43 -10.02 -18.98
N VAL A 192 20.35 -8.69 -18.75
CA VAL A 192 21.49 -7.82 -18.49
C VAL A 192 21.52 -7.44 -17.01
N ALA A 193 22.55 -7.88 -16.29
CA ALA A 193 22.75 -7.48 -14.90
C ALA A 193 23.27 -6.04 -14.82
N CYS A 194 22.63 -5.20 -14.03
CA CYS A 194 22.98 -3.80 -13.79
C CYS A 194 23.27 -3.59 -12.30
N LYS A 195 24.15 -2.66 -11.99
CA LYS A 195 24.60 -2.40 -10.61
C LYS A 195 23.45 -1.94 -9.69
N GLY A 196 22.43 -1.29 -10.26
CA GLY A 196 21.25 -0.81 -9.53
C GLY A 196 20.30 -0.07 -10.45
N TYR A 197 19.29 0.56 -9.84
CA TYR A 197 18.23 1.27 -10.54
C TYR A 197 18.76 2.36 -11.49
N ASP A 198 19.66 3.21 -11.02
CA ASP A 198 20.17 4.33 -11.81
C ASP A 198 20.86 3.86 -13.10
N GLU A 199 21.69 2.81 -13.02
CA GLU A 199 22.34 2.23 -14.20
C GLU A 199 21.32 1.60 -15.16
N MET A 200 20.26 0.98 -14.64
CA MET A 200 19.19 0.43 -15.50
C MET A 200 18.50 1.54 -16.28
N ILE A 201 18.19 2.66 -15.62
CA ILE A 201 17.56 3.82 -16.26
C ILE A 201 18.51 4.45 -17.32
N GLU A 202 19.77 4.71 -16.94
CA GLU A 202 20.76 5.26 -17.87
C GLU A 202 20.91 4.40 -19.14
N LYS A 203 20.93 3.08 -18.99
CA LYS A 203 21.02 2.16 -20.13
C LYS A 203 19.73 2.09 -20.95
N LEU A 204 18.55 2.18 -20.30
CA LEU A 204 17.27 2.25 -21.00
C LEU A 204 17.16 3.54 -21.81
N ASP A 205 17.57 4.68 -21.25
CA ASP A 205 17.57 5.97 -21.92
C ASP A 205 18.60 6.05 -23.07
N ALA A 206 19.68 5.29 -22.96
CA ALA A 206 20.71 5.17 -24.00
C ALA A 206 20.37 4.12 -25.08
N ASP A 207 19.19 3.50 -25.05
CA ASP A 207 18.80 2.38 -25.90
C ASP A 207 19.78 1.18 -25.82
N GLU A 208 20.48 1.02 -24.70
CA GLU A 208 21.27 -0.17 -24.39
C GLU A 208 20.44 -1.28 -23.76
N LEU A 209 19.27 -0.94 -23.22
CA LEU A 209 18.22 -1.85 -22.78
C LEU A 209 16.91 -1.52 -23.49
N ASP A 210 16.08 -2.53 -23.68
CA ASP A 210 14.75 -2.40 -24.29
C ASP A 210 13.65 -2.42 -23.21
N ALA A 211 13.94 -3.09 -22.09
CA ALA A 211 13.06 -3.18 -20.93
C ALA A 211 13.85 -3.40 -19.64
N LEU A 212 13.18 -3.28 -18.50
CA LEU A 212 13.74 -3.58 -17.18
C LEU A 212 12.75 -4.31 -16.29
N VAL A 213 13.27 -5.05 -15.30
CA VAL A 213 12.47 -5.64 -14.23
C VAL A 213 12.58 -4.77 -13.00
N LEU A 214 11.43 -4.32 -12.52
CA LEU A 214 11.34 -3.57 -11.27
C LEU A 214 10.25 -4.16 -10.38
N PRO A 215 10.43 -4.08 -9.05
CA PRO A 215 9.34 -4.31 -8.14
C PRO A 215 8.35 -3.14 -8.19
N VAL A 216 7.07 -3.44 -7.94
CA VAL A 216 5.97 -2.45 -7.98
C VAL A 216 6.28 -1.22 -7.12
N LEU A 217 6.92 -1.40 -5.96
CA LEU A 217 7.28 -0.30 -5.07
C LEU A 217 8.16 0.76 -5.73
N SER A 218 9.07 0.38 -6.64
CA SER A 218 10.09 1.29 -7.18
C SER A 218 9.69 1.99 -8.48
N VAL A 219 8.46 1.79 -8.96
CA VAL A 219 8.01 2.31 -10.26
C VAL A 219 7.53 3.74 -10.14
N ASN A 220 7.89 4.57 -11.11
CA ASN A 220 7.33 5.90 -11.35
C ASN A 220 6.41 5.90 -12.58
N SER A 221 5.76 7.03 -12.87
CA SER A 221 4.79 7.17 -13.97
C SER A 221 5.36 7.11 -15.39
N ASP A 222 6.69 7.04 -15.53
CA ASP A 222 7.36 7.17 -16.84
C ASP A 222 7.48 5.84 -17.59
N PHE A 223 7.07 4.75 -16.94
CA PHE A 223 7.17 3.40 -17.48
C PHE A 223 5.81 2.76 -17.73
N ILE A 224 5.78 1.90 -18.75
CA ILE A 224 4.65 1.02 -19.04
C ILE A 224 4.96 -0.39 -18.58
N ALA A 225 4.09 -0.96 -17.75
CA ALA A 225 4.16 -2.35 -17.33
C ALA A 225 3.69 -3.27 -18.46
N ILE A 226 4.55 -4.21 -18.87
CA ILE A 226 4.27 -5.14 -19.97
C ILE A 226 3.75 -6.48 -19.45
N ALA A 227 4.46 -7.06 -18.49
CA ALA A 227 4.15 -8.40 -17.99
C ALA A 227 4.53 -8.58 -16.52
N ASN A 228 3.68 -9.26 -15.77
CA ASN A 228 4.00 -9.74 -14.43
C ASN A 228 4.85 -11.00 -14.52
N ILE A 229 6.02 -11.02 -13.87
CA ILE A 229 6.91 -12.18 -13.83
C ILE A 229 6.83 -12.97 -12.55
N GLY A 230 6.01 -12.53 -11.59
CA GLY A 230 5.82 -13.21 -10.32
C GLY A 230 6.03 -12.31 -9.10
N ALA A 231 6.09 -12.94 -7.96
CA ALA A 231 6.30 -12.30 -6.66
C ALA A 231 7.28 -13.12 -5.82
N SER A 232 7.87 -12.48 -4.82
CA SER A 232 8.74 -13.13 -3.84
C SER A 232 8.52 -12.54 -2.46
N ASP A 233 8.44 -13.40 -1.46
CA ASP A 233 8.54 -12.95 -0.07
C ASP A 233 9.97 -12.50 0.20
N CYS A 234 10.08 -11.33 0.82
CA CYS A 234 11.32 -10.73 1.25
C CYS A 234 11.43 -10.78 2.77
N TYR A 235 12.63 -10.97 3.26
CA TYR A 235 12.93 -11.15 4.67
C TYR A 235 14.02 -10.17 5.10
N PHE A 236 14.15 -9.94 6.38
CA PHE A 236 15.37 -9.37 6.93
C PHE A 236 16.46 -10.43 6.93
N GLY A 237 17.54 -10.19 6.16
CA GLY A 237 18.78 -10.94 6.27
C GLY A 237 19.58 -10.48 7.46
N VAL A 238 20.16 -11.40 8.22
CA VAL A 238 20.98 -11.13 9.40
C VAL A 238 22.34 -11.82 9.23
N SER A 239 23.42 -11.13 9.57
CA SER A 239 24.76 -11.74 9.55
C SER A 239 24.83 -12.93 10.49
N LYS A 240 25.38 -14.06 10.04
CA LYS A 240 25.62 -15.26 10.88
C LYS A 240 26.52 -14.97 12.10
N SER A 241 27.26 -13.87 12.09
CA SER A 241 28.04 -13.42 13.23
C SER A 241 27.19 -12.79 14.35
N ARG A 242 25.88 -12.54 14.10
CA ARG A 242 24.97 -11.85 15.02
C ARG A 242 23.70 -12.65 15.33
N PRO A 243 23.83 -13.88 15.87
CA PRO A 243 22.67 -14.68 16.26
C PRO A 243 21.85 -14.01 17.39
N ASP A 244 22.47 -13.12 18.16
CA ASP A 244 21.81 -12.28 19.16
C ASP A 244 20.77 -11.35 18.51
N LEU A 245 21.13 -10.69 17.42
CA LEU A 245 20.21 -9.81 16.69
C LEU A 245 19.09 -10.59 16.00
N LEU A 246 19.38 -11.75 15.43
CA LEU A 246 18.34 -12.59 14.82
C LEU A 246 17.25 -12.98 15.85
N LYS A 247 17.65 -13.34 17.06
CA LYS A 247 16.71 -13.69 18.11
C LYS A 247 15.85 -12.49 18.52
N GLU A 248 16.47 -11.33 18.75
CA GLU A 248 15.78 -10.12 19.15
C GLU A 248 14.84 -9.62 18.01
N LEU A 249 15.30 -9.68 16.76
CA LEU A 249 14.51 -9.35 15.58
C LEU A 249 13.25 -10.22 15.48
N ASN A 250 13.42 -11.53 15.59
CA ASN A 250 12.29 -12.46 15.51
C ASN A 250 11.27 -12.24 16.64
N SER A 251 11.74 -11.91 17.85
CA SER A 251 10.84 -11.55 18.95
C SER A 251 10.08 -10.24 18.69
N ALA A 252 10.75 -9.23 18.09
CA ALA A 252 10.09 -7.97 17.72
C ALA A 252 9.07 -8.16 16.60
N LEU A 253 9.39 -8.96 15.59
CA LEU A 253 8.47 -9.27 14.49
C LEU A 253 7.25 -10.08 14.97
N GLU A 254 7.46 -11.01 15.92
CA GLU A 254 6.37 -11.73 16.56
C GLU A 254 5.45 -10.78 17.35
N GLU A 255 6.01 -9.82 18.10
CA GLU A 255 5.25 -8.82 18.82
C GLU A 255 4.44 -7.93 17.87
N ILE A 256 5.05 -7.49 16.75
CA ILE A 256 4.36 -6.70 15.73
C ILE A 256 3.16 -7.49 15.17
N ASN A 257 3.37 -8.74 14.77
CA ASN A 257 2.30 -9.58 14.19
C ASN A 257 1.18 -9.89 15.17
N ASN A 258 1.49 -10.01 16.47
CA ASN A 258 0.49 -10.25 17.51
C ASN A 258 -0.31 -9.00 17.88
N THR A 259 0.28 -7.81 17.76
CA THR A 259 -0.36 -6.54 18.13
C THR A 259 -1.02 -5.83 16.96
N GLU A 260 -0.46 -5.96 15.78
CA GLU A 260 -0.93 -5.33 14.53
C GLU A 260 -0.97 -6.38 13.41
N THR A 261 -2.04 -7.16 13.40
CA THR A 261 -2.25 -8.17 12.34
C THR A 261 -2.11 -7.52 10.96
N ASP A 262 -1.36 -8.19 10.07
CA ASP A 262 -1.10 -7.74 8.70
C ASP A 262 -0.32 -6.42 8.57
N TYR A 263 0.47 -6.04 9.61
CA TYR A 263 1.28 -4.82 9.57
C TYR A 263 2.13 -4.71 8.30
N SER A 264 2.86 -5.78 7.97
CA SER A 264 3.68 -5.86 6.77
C SER A 264 2.88 -5.60 5.49
N SER A 265 1.78 -6.34 5.29
CA SER A 265 0.93 -6.20 4.10
C SER A 265 0.32 -4.81 3.97
N LYS A 266 -0.14 -4.23 5.09
CA LYS A 266 -0.68 -2.86 5.12
C LYS A 266 0.38 -1.81 4.83
N LEU A 267 1.60 -2.00 5.36
CA LEU A 267 2.72 -1.11 5.11
C LEU A 267 3.09 -1.11 3.62
N TYR A 268 3.28 -2.29 3.03
CA TYR A 268 3.61 -2.43 1.61
C TYR A 268 2.50 -1.88 0.71
N ALA A 269 1.24 -2.23 0.96
CA ALA A 269 0.09 -1.73 0.19
C ALA A 269 0.00 -0.19 0.21
N ARG A 270 0.30 0.46 1.34
CA ARG A 270 0.31 1.92 1.44
C ARG A 270 1.39 2.56 0.55
N TYR A 271 2.53 1.92 0.38
CA TYR A 271 3.59 2.40 -0.49
C TYR A 271 3.39 1.97 -1.95
N GLU A 272 2.87 0.77 -2.21
CA GLU A 272 2.43 0.35 -3.54
C GLU A 272 1.35 1.29 -4.09
N GLY A 273 0.42 1.75 -3.26
CA GLY A 273 -0.61 2.72 -3.63
C GLY A 273 -0.08 4.10 -4.04
N LYS A 274 1.19 4.41 -3.77
CA LYS A 274 1.87 5.62 -4.26
C LYS A 274 2.48 5.43 -5.65
N ALA A 275 2.69 4.18 -6.07
CA ALA A 275 3.24 3.87 -7.37
C ALA A 275 2.16 4.11 -8.45
N VAL A 276 2.45 4.97 -9.41
CA VAL A 276 1.59 5.17 -10.59
C VAL A 276 2.05 4.20 -11.65
N ILE A 277 1.32 3.09 -11.82
CA ILE A 277 1.65 2.08 -12.83
C ILE A 277 0.77 2.27 -14.05
N ASN A 278 1.41 2.41 -15.22
CA ASN A 278 0.76 2.37 -16.51
C ASN A 278 0.90 0.95 -17.07
N TYR A 279 -0.22 0.26 -17.28
CA TYR A 279 -0.22 -1.09 -17.86
C TYR A 279 -0.44 -1.03 -19.35
N ALA A 280 0.35 -1.79 -20.12
CA ALA A 280 0.02 -2.09 -21.50
C ALA A 280 -1.17 -3.06 -21.54
N LEU A 281 -2.15 -2.77 -22.37
CA LEU A 281 -3.20 -3.74 -22.67
C LEU A 281 -2.60 -4.88 -23.51
N ASN A 282 -2.87 -6.11 -23.12
CA ASN A 282 -2.45 -7.26 -23.91
C ASN A 282 -3.26 -7.39 -25.20
N LYS A 283 -2.85 -8.28 -26.09
CA LYS A 283 -3.44 -8.45 -27.41
C LYS A 283 -4.92 -8.85 -27.35
N GLU A 284 -5.28 -9.73 -26.42
CA GLU A 284 -6.65 -10.20 -26.22
C GLU A 284 -7.55 -9.07 -25.71
N GLU A 285 -7.05 -8.26 -24.80
CA GLU A 285 -7.76 -7.09 -24.25
C GLU A 285 -8.00 -6.03 -25.33
N LYS A 286 -6.98 -5.72 -26.15
CA LYS A 286 -7.13 -4.82 -27.31
C LYS A 286 -8.15 -5.32 -28.30
N GLN A 287 -8.08 -6.61 -28.69
CA GLN A 287 -9.04 -7.22 -29.61
C GLN A 287 -10.46 -7.19 -29.02
N TRP A 288 -10.58 -7.40 -27.72
CA TRP A 288 -11.90 -7.33 -27.06
C TRP A 288 -12.45 -5.90 -27.10
N LEU A 289 -11.63 -4.88 -26.79
CA LEU A 289 -12.03 -3.48 -26.86
C LEU A 289 -12.44 -3.08 -28.29
N ASP A 290 -11.64 -3.46 -29.30
CA ASP A 290 -11.94 -3.20 -30.72
C ASP A 290 -13.27 -3.81 -31.12
N ALA A 291 -13.53 -5.08 -30.73
CA ALA A 291 -14.78 -5.76 -31.00
C ALA A 291 -16.01 -5.13 -30.31
N HIS A 292 -15.78 -4.33 -29.25
CA HIS A 292 -16.81 -3.62 -28.49
C HIS A 292 -16.79 -2.10 -28.69
N GLU A 293 -16.20 -1.62 -29.80
CA GLU A 293 -16.14 -0.19 -30.18
C GLU A 293 -15.48 0.65 -29.05
N ASN A 294 -14.43 0.14 -28.41
CA ASN A 294 -13.76 0.76 -27.24
C ASN A 294 -14.74 1.14 -26.11
N THR A 295 -15.82 0.38 -25.95
CA THR A 295 -16.86 0.68 -24.95
C THR A 295 -16.95 -0.40 -23.89
N ILE A 296 -16.83 0.03 -22.62
CA ILE A 296 -17.09 -0.81 -21.43
C ILE A 296 -18.39 -0.34 -20.78
N ARG A 297 -19.30 -1.29 -20.46
CA ARG A 297 -20.54 -1.01 -19.75
C ARG A 297 -20.37 -1.38 -18.28
N VAL A 298 -20.60 -0.42 -17.39
CA VAL A 298 -20.41 -0.56 -15.93
C VAL A 298 -21.73 -0.39 -15.21
N GLY A 299 -22.18 -1.43 -14.53
CA GLY A 299 -23.36 -1.37 -13.65
C GLY A 299 -23.03 -0.83 -12.27
N TYR A 300 -23.90 0.01 -11.71
CA TYR A 300 -23.71 0.59 -10.38
C TYR A 300 -25.05 0.75 -9.63
N LEU A 301 -24.98 0.80 -8.29
CA LEU A 301 -26.17 1.08 -7.46
C LEU A 301 -26.41 2.59 -7.35
N LYS A 302 -27.65 3.03 -7.67
CA LYS A 302 -28.02 4.46 -7.76
C LYS A 302 -27.82 5.27 -6.48
N ASP A 303 -28.11 4.66 -5.33
CA ASP A 303 -28.22 5.33 -4.03
C ASP A 303 -27.25 4.73 -3.01
N ASN A 304 -25.99 4.62 -3.37
CA ASN A 304 -24.94 4.02 -2.52
C ASN A 304 -23.76 4.97 -2.28
N LEU A 305 -24.06 6.26 -2.06
CA LEU A 305 -23.03 7.23 -1.67
C LEU A 305 -22.43 6.88 -0.31
N PRO A 306 -21.14 7.11 -0.11
CA PRO A 306 -20.18 7.81 -0.98
C PRO A 306 -19.54 6.94 -2.06
N PHE A 307 -19.88 5.65 -2.16
CA PHE A 307 -19.24 4.72 -3.08
C PHE A 307 -19.64 4.97 -4.53
N CYS A 308 -20.94 5.03 -4.78
CA CYS A 308 -21.51 5.39 -6.06
C CYS A 308 -22.93 5.98 -5.88
N GLY A 309 -23.31 6.84 -6.79
CA GLY A 309 -24.62 7.48 -6.80
C GLY A 309 -24.83 8.23 -8.10
N GLU A 310 -26.00 8.86 -8.25
CA GLU A 310 -26.35 9.65 -9.42
C GLU A 310 -26.64 11.08 -9.03
N GLU A 311 -25.97 12.03 -9.67
CA GLU A 311 -26.27 13.46 -9.53
C GLU A 311 -26.39 14.09 -10.91
N ASN A 312 -27.53 14.70 -11.20
CA ASN A 312 -27.83 15.31 -12.51
C ASN A 312 -27.66 14.36 -13.70
N GLY A 313 -27.96 13.07 -13.55
CA GLY A 313 -27.83 12.06 -14.59
C GLY A 313 -26.39 11.58 -14.84
N LYS A 314 -25.44 11.97 -13.96
CA LYS A 314 -24.04 11.55 -14.01
C LYS A 314 -23.71 10.70 -12.80
N LEU A 315 -22.91 9.66 -13.01
CA LEU A 315 -22.35 8.86 -11.93
C LEU A 315 -21.42 9.72 -11.07
N THR A 316 -21.58 9.61 -9.76
CA THR A 316 -20.76 10.30 -8.75
C THR A 316 -20.23 9.33 -7.70
N GLY A 317 -19.47 9.83 -6.75
CA GLY A 317 -18.83 9.04 -5.71
C GLY A 317 -17.46 8.48 -6.13
N ILE A 318 -16.91 7.62 -5.30
CA ILE A 318 -15.57 7.03 -5.51
C ILE A 318 -15.51 6.32 -6.86
N LEU A 319 -16.50 5.48 -7.18
CA LEU A 319 -16.56 4.77 -8.45
C LEU A 319 -16.55 5.72 -9.65
N GLY A 320 -17.31 6.81 -9.59
CA GLY A 320 -17.34 7.81 -10.66
C GLY A 320 -15.96 8.41 -10.94
N THR A 321 -15.23 8.76 -9.88
CA THR A 321 -13.85 9.30 -10.00
C THR A 321 -12.88 8.27 -10.59
N VAL A 322 -12.96 7.02 -10.15
CA VAL A 322 -12.10 5.93 -10.68
C VAL A 322 -12.38 5.72 -12.18
N LEU A 323 -13.65 5.64 -12.58
CA LEU A 323 -14.02 5.41 -13.96
C LEU A 323 -13.66 6.59 -14.87
N ASP A 324 -13.82 7.83 -14.41
CA ASP A 324 -13.38 9.02 -15.15
C ASP A 324 -11.85 8.94 -15.42
N THR A 325 -11.05 8.55 -14.40
CA THR A 325 -9.60 8.38 -14.53
C THR A 325 -9.23 7.27 -15.54
N VAL A 326 -9.91 6.11 -15.45
CA VAL A 326 -9.68 4.99 -16.39
C VAL A 326 -10.03 5.39 -17.82
N GLN A 327 -11.15 6.09 -18.02
CA GLN A 327 -11.58 6.55 -19.32
C GLN A 327 -10.57 7.52 -19.95
N GLU A 328 -10.04 8.46 -19.17
CA GLU A 328 -9.02 9.41 -19.66
C GLU A 328 -7.70 8.69 -19.98
N LYS A 329 -7.27 7.79 -19.12
CA LYS A 329 -5.96 7.12 -19.23
C LYS A 329 -5.88 6.16 -20.43
N TYR A 330 -6.95 5.41 -20.71
CA TYR A 330 -6.95 4.37 -21.74
C TYR A 330 -7.72 4.78 -23.00
N GLU A 331 -8.20 6.01 -23.08
CA GLU A 331 -8.97 6.54 -24.22
C GLU A 331 -10.18 5.68 -24.59
N ILE A 332 -10.81 5.05 -23.60
CA ILE A 332 -11.98 4.18 -23.74
C ILE A 332 -13.28 4.92 -23.41
N THR A 333 -14.38 4.42 -23.93
CA THR A 333 -15.72 4.94 -23.57
C THR A 333 -16.31 4.09 -22.45
N ILE A 334 -16.69 4.71 -21.34
CA ILE A 334 -17.41 4.04 -20.26
C ILE A 334 -18.87 4.45 -20.30
N LYS A 335 -19.78 3.44 -20.49
CA LYS A 335 -21.22 3.61 -20.41
C LYS A 335 -21.70 3.08 -19.06
N VAL A 336 -22.25 3.93 -18.22
CA VAL A 336 -22.76 3.55 -16.91
C VAL A 336 -24.22 3.14 -16.97
N VAL A 337 -24.55 2.04 -16.29
CA VAL A 337 -25.90 1.46 -16.24
C VAL A 337 -26.39 1.47 -14.79
N PRO A 338 -27.38 2.32 -14.45
CA PRO A 338 -27.87 2.39 -13.09
C PRO A 338 -28.75 1.20 -12.74
N CYS A 339 -28.43 0.54 -11.62
CA CYS A 339 -29.20 -0.55 -11.05
C CYS A 339 -29.86 -0.14 -9.74
N SER A 340 -31.07 -0.60 -9.48
CA SER A 340 -31.78 -0.29 -8.24
C SER A 340 -31.43 -1.23 -7.10
N THR A 341 -31.00 -2.45 -7.42
CA THR A 341 -30.61 -3.47 -6.44
C THR A 341 -29.39 -4.26 -6.92
N GLY A 342 -28.69 -4.92 -5.98
CA GLY A 342 -27.60 -5.83 -6.30
C GLY A 342 -28.06 -7.03 -7.15
N VAL A 343 -29.29 -7.49 -6.97
CA VAL A 343 -29.88 -8.58 -7.78
C VAL A 343 -29.99 -8.15 -9.24
N GLN A 344 -30.56 -6.97 -9.50
CA GLN A 344 -30.66 -6.42 -10.86
C GLN A 344 -29.28 -6.25 -11.50
N MET A 345 -28.31 -5.77 -10.74
CA MET A 345 -26.93 -5.58 -11.22
C MET A 345 -26.28 -6.93 -11.58
N ASN A 346 -26.51 -7.97 -10.78
CA ASN A 346 -26.02 -9.31 -11.09
C ASN A 346 -26.70 -9.92 -12.32
N GLU A 347 -28.02 -9.78 -12.47
CA GLU A 347 -28.76 -10.23 -13.67
C GLU A 347 -28.23 -9.54 -14.93
N ALA A 348 -27.97 -8.23 -14.88
CA ALA A 348 -27.38 -7.47 -15.97
C ALA A 348 -25.97 -7.96 -16.33
N LEU A 349 -25.16 -8.33 -15.33
CA LEU A 349 -23.83 -8.90 -15.54
C LEU A 349 -23.91 -10.29 -16.19
N GLN A 350 -24.76 -11.18 -15.69
CA GLN A 350 -24.94 -12.53 -16.21
C GLN A 350 -25.53 -12.54 -17.64
N SER A 351 -26.39 -11.58 -17.96
CA SER A 351 -26.95 -11.43 -19.32
C SER A 351 -25.98 -10.77 -20.31
N GLY A 352 -24.87 -10.21 -19.84
CA GLY A 352 -23.95 -9.43 -20.66
C GLY A 352 -24.46 -8.03 -21.02
N GLU A 353 -25.50 -7.53 -20.36
CA GLU A 353 -25.95 -6.14 -20.49
C GLU A 353 -24.88 -5.18 -19.98
N ILE A 354 -24.18 -5.55 -18.91
CA ILE A 354 -22.99 -4.89 -18.39
C ILE A 354 -21.78 -5.81 -18.44
N ASN A 355 -20.58 -5.22 -18.51
CA ASN A 355 -19.31 -5.93 -18.54
C ASN A 355 -18.67 -5.97 -17.15
N ILE A 356 -18.90 -4.93 -16.36
CA ILE A 356 -18.36 -4.75 -15.00
C ILE A 356 -19.51 -4.35 -14.08
N ALA A 357 -19.49 -4.85 -12.87
CA ALA A 357 -20.41 -4.47 -11.79
C ALA A 357 -19.63 -3.92 -10.60
N GLY A 358 -20.08 -2.82 -10.04
CA GLY A 358 -19.38 -2.28 -8.86
C GLY A 358 -20.00 -1.01 -8.25
N PRO A 359 -19.49 -0.66 -7.06
CA PRO A 359 -18.56 -1.42 -6.23
C PRO A 359 -19.24 -2.64 -5.57
N ILE A 360 -18.48 -3.68 -5.34
CA ILE A 360 -18.91 -4.89 -4.60
C ILE A 360 -17.86 -5.20 -3.53
N ILE A 361 -18.27 -5.92 -2.49
CA ILE A 361 -17.32 -6.39 -1.47
C ILE A 361 -16.51 -7.54 -2.05
N GLN A 362 -15.19 -7.51 -1.86
CA GLN A 362 -14.31 -8.60 -2.26
C GLN A 362 -14.57 -9.83 -1.38
N ASP A 363 -15.27 -10.80 -1.92
CA ASP A 363 -15.61 -12.05 -1.25
C ASP A 363 -15.50 -13.21 -2.25
N PHE A 364 -14.65 -14.18 -1.94
CA PHE A 364 -14.44 -15.36 -2.79
C PHE A 364 -15.71 -16.21 -2.95
N TYR A 365 -16.62 -16.20 -1.97
CA TYR A 365 -17.92 -16.85 -2.09
C TYR A 365 -18.77 -16.22 -3.20
N ILE A 366 -18.76 -14.88 -3.31
CA ILE A 366 -19.43 -14.14 -4.38
C ILE A 366 -18.83 -14.53 -5.74
N GLN A 367 -17.51 -14.60 -5.82
CA GLN A 367 -16.80 -15.02 -7.04
C GLN A 367 -17.22 -16.41 -7.50
N GLU A 368 -17.26 -17.37 -6.58
CA GLU A 368 -17.63 -18.76 -6.90
C GLU A 368 -19.12 -18.88 -7.25
N GLN A 369 -20.00 -18.28 -6.46
CA GLN A 369 -21.44 -18.39 -6.64
C GLN A 369 -21.93 -17.74 -7.94
N PHE A 370 -21.37 -16.59 -8.29
CA PHE A 370 -21.79 -15.82 -9.46
C PHE A 370 -20.88 -15.99 -10.68
N GLN A 371 -19.84 -16.82 -10.59
CA GLN A 371 -18.88 -17.07 -11.66
C GLN A 371 -18.30 -15.77 -12.26
N VAL A 372 -17.94 -14.84 -11.39
CA VAL A 372 -17.33 -13.56 -11.74
C VAL A 372 -15.86 -13.53 -11.33
N VAL A 373 -15.07 -12.68 -11.98
CA VAL A 373 -13.70 -12.38 -11.58
C VAL A 373 -13.71 -11.08 -10.79
N LEU A 374 -13.13 -11.09 -9.60
CA LEU A 374 -12.96 -9.87 -8.79
C LEU A 374 -11.68 -9.17 -9.20
N THR A 375 -11.73 -7.84 -9.30
CA THR A 375 -10.53 -7.01 -9.45
C THR A 375 -9.79 -6.90 -8.13
N ASP A 376 -8.59 -6.32 -8.14
CA ASP A 376 -7.98 -5.82 -6.91
C ASP A 376 -8.90 -4.81 -6.23
N ALA A 377 -8.80 -4.72 -4.90
CA ALA A 377 -9.61 -3.78 -4.13
C ALA A 377 -9.26 -2.33 -4.50
N ILE A 378 -10.28 -1.53 -4.82
CA ILE A 378 -10.08 -0.10 -5.13
C ILE A 378 -10.05 0.77 -3.88
N PHE A 379 -10.55 0.28 -2.75
CA PHE A 379 -10.46 0.89 -1.41
C PHE A 379 -10.87 -0.11 -0.34
N ASP A 380 -10.42 0.13 0.89
CA ASP A 380 -10.83 -0.63 2.07
C ASP A 380 -11.99 0.06 2.79
N ILE A 381 -12.86 -0.75 3.40
CA ILE A 381 -13.97 -0.26 4.21
C ILE A 381 -14.00 -0.96 5.56
N THR A 382 -14.28 -0.19 6.61
CA THR A 382 -14.51 -0.74 7.94
C THR A 382 -16.00 -0.65 8.29
N PRO A 383 -16.72 -1.78 8.41
CA PRO A 383 -18.11 -1.74 8.84
C PRO A 383 -18.19 -1.32 10.31
N VAL A 384 -19.11 -0.42 10.60
CA VAL A 384 -19.41 0.00 11.97
C VAL A 384 -20.88 -0.20 12.28
N VAL A 385 -21.16 -0.59 13.51
CA VAL A 385 -22.52 -0.76 14.00
C VAL A 385 -22.89 0.43 14.88
N ILE A 386 -23.94 1.16 14.51
CA ILE A 386 -24.48 2.24 15.32
C ILE A 386 -25.66 1.72 16.12
N TYR A 387 -25.63 1.93 17.43
CA TYR A 387 -26.70 1.51 18.33
C TYR A 387 -27.10 2.65 19.28
N LYS A 388 -28.32 2.55 19.79
CA LYS A 388 -28.83 3.49 20.79
C LYS A 388 -28.56 2.95 22.18
N GLY A 389 -27.69 3.58 22.94
CA GLY A 389 -27.35 3.16 24.32
C GLY A 389 -26.01 3.69 24.78
N LYS A 390 -25.65 3.40 26.03
CA LYS A 390 -24.35 3.81 26.60
C LYS A 390 -23.28 2.74 26.47
N GLU A 391 -23.69 1.48 26.33
CA GLU A 391 -22.78 0.33 26.22
C GLU A 391 -23.27 -0.59 25.10
N TYR A 392 -22.35 -1.13 24.34
CA TYR A 392 -22.64 -2.17 23.35
C TYR A 392 -23.06 -3.43 24.08
N SER A 393 -24.19 -4.00 23.68
CA SER A 393 -24.66 -5.29 24.18
C SER A 393 -24.53 -6.34 23.09
N SER A 394 -23.86 -7.44 23.37
CA SER A 394 -23.82 -8.61 22.49
C SER A 394 -25.19 -9.31 22.31
N CYS A 395 -26.20 -8.88 23.06
CA CYS A 395 -27.57 -9.40 23.00
C CYS A 395 -28.46 -8.64 22.00
N LEU A 396 -27.91 -8.18 20.88
CA LEU A 396 -28.71 -7.57 19.80
C LEU A 396 -29.57 -8.65 19.15
N SER A 397 -30.87 -8.38 19.05
CA SER A 397 -31.82 -9.33 18.43
C SER A 397 -32.02 -9.07 16.94
N THR A 398 -31.77 -7.85 16.47
CA THR A 398 -32.02 -7.43 15.07
C THR A 398 -30.99 -6.41 14.65
N ILE A 399 -30.42 -6.61 13.45
CA ILE A 399 -29.58 -5.66 12.73
C ILE A 399 -30.34 -5.15 11.53
N ALA A 400 -30.42 -3.84 11.37
CA ALA A 400 -30.97 -3.21 10.17
C ALA A 400 -29.85 -2.87 9.19
N VAL A 401 -30.07 -3.20 7.92
CA VAL A 401 -29.16 -2.92 6.79
C VAL A 401 -29.96 -2.22 5.72
N THR A 402 -29.41 -1.23 5.05
CA THR A 402 -30.09 -0.58 3.92
C THR A 402 -30.13 -1.51 2.71
N GLU A 403 -31.22 -1.45 1.94
CA GLU A 403 -31.39 -2.25 0.70
C GLU A 403 -30.29 -1.99 -0.35
N THR A 404 -29.66 -0.81 -0.29
CA THR A 404 -28.54 -0.40 -1.14
C THR A 404 -27.18 -0.71 -0.54
N SER A 405 -27.12 -1.42 0.60
CA SER A 405 -25.87 -1.80 1.24
C SER A 405 -25.03 -2.72 0.34
N LEU A 406 -23.72 -2.58 0.43
CA LEU A 406 -22.78 -3.54 -0.16
C LEU A 406 -22.81 -4.90 0.55
N TYR A 407 -23.33 -4.96 1.79
CA TYR A 407 -23.42 -6.18 2.58
C TYR A 407 -24.69 -6.96 2.26
N SER A 408 -24.52 -8.22 1.86
CA SER A 408 -25.63 -9.15 1.70
C SER A 408 -26.15 -9.63 3.07
N GLU A 409 -27.37 -10.18 3.08
CA GLU A 409 -27.93 -10.82 4.27
C GLU A 409 -27.00 -11.90 4.83
N LEU A 410 -26.41 -12.70 3.95
CA LEU A 410 -25.47 -13.77 4.33
C LEU A 410 -24.24 -13.21 5.05
N MET A 411 -23.63 -12.16 4.51
CA MET A 411 -22.44 -11.55 5.12
C MET A 411 -22.76 -10.96 6.50
N VAL A 412 -23.88 -10.27 6.64
CA VAL A 412 -24.30 -9.73 7.94
C VAL A 412 -24.62 -10.86 8.93
N SER A 413 -25.25 -11.93 8.49
CA SER A 413 -25.54 -13.11 9.31
C SER A 413 -24.28 -13.85 9.75
N LEU A 414 -23.23 -13.87 8.94
CA LEU A 414 -21.92 -14.43 9.32
C LEU A 414 -21.21 -13.59 10.38
N LEU A 415 -21.29 -12.27 10.28
CA LEU A 415 -20.72 -11.33 11.26
C LEU A 415 -21.51 -11.31 12.57
N PHE A 416 -22.81 -11.56 12.52
CA PHE A 416 -23.75 -11.49 13.65
C PHE A 416 -24.69 -12.69 13.65
N PRO A 417 -24.20 -13.91 13.95
CA PRO A 417 -24.95 -15.15 13.79
C PRO A 417 -26.20 -15.25 14.68
N ASP A 418 -26.22 -14.53 15.79
CA ASP A 418 -27.32 -14.54 16.75
C ASP A 418 -28.38 -13.43 16.52
N CYS A 419 -28.23 -12.66 15.42
CA CYS A 419 -29.11 -11.54 15.09
C CYS A 419 -30.01 -11.84 13.90
N ASN A 420 -31.23 -11.31 13.92
CA ASN A 420 -32.05 -11.25 12.72
C ASN A 420 -31.62 -10.07 11.86
N VAL A 421 -31.47 -10.27 10.55
CA VAL A 421 -31.18 -9.21 9.60
C VAL A 421 -32.48 -8.65 9.06
N SER A 422 -32.62 -7.32 9.03
CA SER A 422 -33.76 -6.62 8.47
C SER A 422 -33.30 -5.57 7.47
N PHE A 423 -33.75 -5.67 6.22
CA PHE A 423 -33.48 -4.66 5.21
C PHE A 423 -34.46 -3.50 5.31
N ILE A 424 -33.96 -2.29 5.21
CA ILE A 424 -34.75 -1.04 5.27
C ILE A 424 -34.41 -0.16 4.07
N SER A 425 -35.45 0.45 3.48
CA SER A 425 -35.32 1.29 2.28
C SER A 425 -34.67 2.65 2.53
N THR A 426 -34.78 3.17 3.75
CA THR A 426 -34.15 4.44 4.14
C THR A 426 -33.71 4.42 5.61
N PRO A 427 -32.59 5.09 5.97
CA PRO A 427 -32.09 5.14 7.36
C PRO A 427 -32.99 5.91 8.34
N VAL A 428 -34.01 6.63 7.87
CA VAL A 428 -34.68 7.69 8.65
C VAL A 428 -35.94 7.21 9.35
N GLU A 429 -36.54 6.06 9.00
CA GLU A 429 -37.92 5.77 9.42
C GLU A 429 -38.10 4.95 10.71
N HIS A 430 -37.07 4.39 11.32
CA HIS A 430 -37.29 3.55 12.51
C HIS A 430 -36.37 3.92 13.71
N GLY A 431 -36.98 4.55 14.70
CA GLY A 431 -36.35 4.99 15.95
C GLY A 431 -35.79 3.86 16.86
N THR A 432 -35.67 2.62 16.39
CA THR A 432 -35.19 1.45 17.13
C THR A 432 -34.21 0.59 16.32
N ALA A 433 -33.85 0.96 15.10
CA ALA A 433 -32.96 0.18 14.25
C ALA A 433 -31.48 0.56 14.48
N LEU A 434 -30.62 -0.43 14.49
CA LEU A 434 -29.19 -0.30 14.40
C LEU A 434 -28.83 -0.03 12.94
N ILE A 435 -28.07 1.02 12.68
CA ILE A 435 -27.64 1.39 11.32
C ILE A 435 -26.19 0.99 11.18
N VAL A 436 -25.86 0.22 10.15
CA VAL A 436 -24.48 -0.02 9.75
C VAL A 436 -24.03 1.16 8.90
N ILE A 437 -23.15 1.99 9.44
CA ILE A 437 -22.50 3.08 8.69
C ILE A 437 -21.06 2.65 8.44
N LEU A 438 -20.59 2.86 7.22
CA LEU A 438 -19.23 2.60 6.84
C LEU A 438 -18.38 3.84 7.11
N TYR A 439 -17.28 3.67 7.84
CA TYR A 439 -16.30 4.74 8.07
C TYR A 439 -15.07 4.46 7.20
N PHE A 440 -14.51 5.52 6.63
CA PHE A 440 -13.21 5.48 5.96
C PHE A 440 -12.12 5.73 7.00
N SER A 441 -11.10 4.89 7.01
CA SER A 441 -9.87 5.11 7.76
C SER A 441 -8.78 5.66 6.84
#